data_f7909eaa8dabc075c5ff9738c2349190
#
_entry.id   f7909eaa8dabc075c5ff9738c2349190
#
_cell.length_a   1.000
_cell.length_b   1.000
_cell.length_c   1.000
_cell.angle_alpha   90.00
_cell.angle_beta   90.00
_cell.angle_gamma   90.00
#
_symmetry.space_group_name_H-M   'P 1'
#
loop_
_entity.id
_entity.type
_entity.pdbx_description
1 polymer ?
#
loop_
_entity_poly.entity_id
_entity_poly.type
_entity_poly.pdbx_seq_one_letter_code
_entity_poly.pdbx_strand_id
1 'polypeptide(L)'
;GGSCVQCECHVNSGGGEALPTETPHFSRKELKHGIRLACQVKVKQDMDISIPEEVFGIKKWDATVVRNYNVASFIKEFVVEIPKDMGYKAGGYIQIEIPDCEVKFSDIDITAHPEEHETPDKFQAEWDKFGLWPLVMKNKETVERAYSMASYPAEGREIMLNVRIATPPWDRAKNGWMDVNPGVASSYIFAQKPGDKVVISGPYGEFFINESESEMLYVGGGAGMAPMRSHLYHLFKTLKTGRKVTYWYGGRSKRELFYIDHFKSLERDFPNFKFYMALSEPMEEDNWKVKDGIEGDGDGFTGFIHNCVIENYLDLHESPEDIELYFCGPPLMNKAVQKMGEDFGIPDENIRFDDFGG
;
A
#
# COMPACT_ATOMS: atom_id res chain seq x y z
N GLY A 1 -19.03 2.13 -9.95
CA GLY A 1 -19.18 1.54 -8.61
C GLY A 1 -19.25 0.01 -8.67
N GLY A 2 -19.02 -0.65 -7.53
CA GLY A 2 -19.14 -2.10 -7.42
C GLY A 2 -17.84 -2.88 -7.55
N SER A 3 -16.68 -2.25 -7.70
CA SER A 3 -15.40 -2.95 -7.85
C SER A 3 -14.46 -2.86 -6.64
N CYS A 4 -14.64 -1.84 -5.78
CA CYS A 4 -13.71 -1.60 -4.66
C CYS A 4 -14.19 -2.16 -3.31
N VAL A 5 -15.41 -2.67 -3.22
CA VAL A 5 -16.08 -3.24 -2.03
C VAL A 5 -16.20 -2.30 -0.81
N GLN A 6 -15.63 -1.10 -0.88
CA GLN A 6 -15.49 -0.13 0.24
C GLN A 6 -16.81 0.46 0.78
N CYS A 7 -17.93 0.21 0.12
CA CYS A 7 -19.25 0.70 0.55
C CYS A 7 -20.12 -0.43 1.09
N GLU A 8 -19.52 -1.37 1.81
CA GLU A 8 -20.26 -2.43 2.47
C GLU A 8 -21.28 -1.84 3.46
N CYS A 9 -22.48 -2.42 3.44
CA CYS A 9 -23.53 -2.09 4.38
C CYS A 9 -24.40 -3.33 4.64
N HIS A 10 -25.05 -3.36 5.77
CA HIS A 10 -26.02 -4.39 6.08
C HIS A 10 -27.43 -3.88 5.80
N VAL A 11 -28.12 -4.45 4.82
CA VAL A 11 -29.51 -4.13 4.48
C VAL A 11 -30.42 -5.06 5.27
N ASN A 12 -31.04 -4.52 6.32
CA ASN A 12 -31.98 -5.25 7.19
C ASN A 12 -33.31 -5.53 6.47
N SER A 13 -33.77 -4.55 5.67
CA SER A 13 -34.99 -4.69 4.86
C SER A 13 -35.05 -3.70 3.71
N GLY A 14 -35.88 -3.97 2.70
CA GLY A 14 -36.20 -3.04 1.62
C GLY A 14 -35.21 -2.96 0.46
N GLY A 15 -34.03 -3.61 0.51
CA GLY A 15 -32.97 -3.46 -0.49
C GLY A 15 -33.11 -4.30 -1.76
N GLY A 16 -34.14 -5.15 -1.85
CA GLY A 16 -34.32 -6.06 -2.98
C GLY A 16 -33.23 -7.15 -3.07
N GLU A 17 -33.15 -7.84 -4.21
CA GLU A 17 -32.15 -8.89 -4.44
C GLU A 17 -30.77 -8.31 -4.77
N ALA A 18 -29.74 -9.08 -4.44
CA ALA A 18 -28.35 -8.73 -4.78
C ALA A 18 -28.15 -8.68 -6.30
N LEU A 19 -27.40 -7.69 -6.76
CA LEU A 19 -27.10 -7.53 -8.18
C LEU A 19 -25.94 -8.44 -8.61
N PRO A 20 -25.85 -8.81 -9.89
CA PRO A 20 -24.71 -9.55 -10.42
C PRO A 20 -23.35 -8.92 -10.18
N THR A 21 -23.32 -7.60 -9.98
CA THR A 21 -22.10 -6.83 -9.64
C THR A 21 -21.65 -7.01 -8.19
N GLU A 22 -22.51 -7.53 -7.32
CA GLU A 22 -22.22 -7.76 -5.90
C GLU A 22 -21.81 -9.22 -5.63
N THR A 23 -22.32 -10.16 -6.44
CA THR A 23 -22.11 -11.61 -6.25
C THR A 23 -20.65 -12.07 -6.34
N PRO A 24 -19.72 -11.41 -7.07
CA PRO A 24 -18.30 -11.77 -7.05
C PRO A 24 -17.58 -11.42 -5.74
N HIS A 25 -18.15 -10.50 -4.96
CA HIS A 25 -17.50 -9.92 -3.78
C HIS A 25 -17.97 -10.54 -2.46
N PHE A 26 -19.14 -11.17 -2.47
CA PHE A 26 -19.74 -11.72 -1.25
C PHE A 26 -20.17 -13.17 -1.44
N SER A 27 -19.98 -13.98 -0.41
CA SER A 27 -20.50 -15.33 -0.37
C SER A 27 -22.04 -15.35 -0.36
N ARG A 28 -22.62 -16.50 -0.74
CA ARG A 28 -24.08 -16.68 -0.65
C ARG A 28 -24.63 -16.52 0.77
N LYS A 29 -23.80 -16.79 1.78
CA LYS A 29 -24.17 -16.65 3.18
C LYS A 29 -24.27 -15.17 3.54
N GLU A 30 -23.29 -14.38 3.19
CA GLU A 30 -23.24 -12.93 3.44
C GLU A 30 -24.38 -12.21 2.75
N LEU A 31 -24.61 -12.49 1.46
CA LEU A 31 -25.74 -11.92 0.72
C LEU A 31 -27.10 -12.27 1.36
N LYS A 32 -27.27 -13.51 1.90
CA LYS A 32 -28.47 -13.91 2.63
C LYS A 32 -28.62 -13.18 3.98
N HIS A 33 -27.52 -12.80 4.61
CA HIS A 33 -27.52 -12.01 5.83
C HIS A 33 -27.64 -10.51 5.58
N GLY A 34 -27.86 -10.09 4.34
CA GLY A 34 -28.09 -8.70 3.99
C GLY A 34 -26.84 -7.86 3.75
N ILE A 35 -25.65 -8.47 3.68
CA ILE A 35 -24.42 -7.75 3.30
C ILE A 35 -24.53 -7.34 1.83
N ARG A 36 -24.37 -6.06 1.56
CA ARG A 36 -24.56 -5.44 0.25
C ARG A 36 -23.53 -4.33 -0.01
N LEU A 37 -23.35 -3.96 -1.27
CA LEU A 37 -22.61 -2.76 -1.65
C LEU A 37 -23.57 -1.57 -1.77
N ALA A 38 -23.45 -0.56 -0.88
CA ALA A 38 -24.33 0.60 -0.86
C ALA A 38 -24.39 1.33 -2.23
N CYS A 39 -23.28 1.39 -2.96
CA CYS A 39 -23.23 1.98 -4.31
C CYS A 39 -24.02 1.17 -5.37
N GLN A 40 -24.41 -0.07 -5.09
CA GLN A 40 -25.17 -0.95 -6.00
C GLN A 40 -26.64 -1.09 -5.58
N VAL A 41 -26.94 -0.92 -4.30
CA VAL A 41 -28.31 -1.03 -3.79
C VAL A 41 -29.17 0.12 -4.35
N LYS A 42 -30.30 -0.25 -4.98
CA LYS A 42 -31.25 0.73 -5.52
C LYS A 42 -32.36 1.01 -4.52
N VAL A 43 -32.48 2.23 -4.09
CA VAL A 43 -33.58 2.69 -3.25
C VAL A 43 -34.86 2.75 -4.09
N LYS A 44 -35.80 1.83 -3.83
CA LYS A 44 -37.10 1.77 -4.53
C LYS A 44 -38.29 1.87 -3.57
N GLN A 45 -38.06 1.77 -2.29
CA GLN A 45 -39.01 1.79 -1.19
C GLN A 45 -38.28 2.18 0.10
N ASP A 46 -39.00 2.26 1.19
CA ASP A 46 -38.38 2.43 2.51
C ASP A 46 -37.43 1.28 2.79
N MET A 47 -36.25 1.63 3.30
CA MET A 47 -35.17 0.67 3.59
C MET A 47 -34.70 0.86 5.03
N ASP A 48 -34.36 -0.26 5.65
CA ASP A 48 -33.63 -0.29 6.92
C ASP A 48 -32.21 -0.81 6.64
N ILE A 49 -31.22 0.02 6.97
CA ILE A 49 -29.81 -0.32 6.77
C ILE A 49 -29.01 -0.06 8.04
N SER A 50 -28.09 -0.95 8.34
CA SER A 50 -27.04 -0.74 9.32
C SER A 50 -25.74 -0.46 8.61
N ILE A 51 -25.03 0.56 9.03
CA ILE A 51 -23.70 0.89 8.52
C ILE A 51 -22.71 0.80 9.67
N PRO A 52 -21.45 0.40 9.42
CA PRO A 52 -20.42 0.33 10.43
C PRO A 52 -20.28 1.66 11.17
N GLU A 53 -20.05 1.61 12.49
CA GLU A 53 -19.96 2.81 13.34
C GLU A 53 -18.81 3.72 12.91
N GLU A 54 -17.75 3.14 12.37
CA GLU A 54 -16.58 3.81 11.82
C GLU A 54 -16.93 4.83 10.72
N VAL A 55 -17.99 4.59 9.94
CA VAL A 55 -18.45 5.51 8.89
C VAL A 55 -18.86 6.87 9.47
N PHE A 56 -19.36 6.92 10.69
CA PHE A 56 -19.74 8.18 11.35
C PHE A 56 -18.54 9.00 11.84
N GLY A 57 -17.36 8.38 11.92
CA GLY A 57 -16.09 9.03 12.26
C GLY A 57 -15.40 9.72 11.10
N ILE A 58 -15.86 9.49 9.85
CA ILE A 58 -15.24 10.03 8.65
C ILE A 58 -15.42 11.55 8.60
N LYS A 59 -14.30 12.24 8.39
CA LYS A 59 -14.25 13.71 8.26
C LYS A 59 -13.46 14.10 7.03
N LYS A 60 -13.79 15.30 6.50
CA LYS A 60 -12.91 15.99 5.53
C LYS A 60 -11.97 16.91 6.28
N TRP A 61 -10.74 16.96 5.81
CA TRP A 61 -9.64 17.72 6.40
C TRP A 61 -8.97 18.58 5.33
N ASP A 62 -8.81 19.87 5.62
CA ASP A 62 -7.89 20.72 4.87
C ASP A 62 -6.48 20.43 5.38
N ALA A 63 -5.69 19.77 4.55
CA ALA A 63 -4.32 19.38 4.87
C ALA A 63 -3.31 20.26 4.13
N THR A 64 -2.13 20.39 4.71
CA THR A 64 -1.00 21.12 4.11
C THR A 64 0.11 20.14 3.77
N VAL A 65 0.60 20.20 2.54
CA VAL A 65 1.76 19.38 2.14
C VAL A 65 3.00 19.80 2.92
N VAL A 66 3.63 18.87 3.61
CA VAL A 66 4.86 19.08 4.38
C VAL A 66 6.09 18.73 3.55
N ARG A 67 6.05 17.56 2.90
CA ARG A 67 7.14 17.09 2.02
C ARG A 67 6.59 16.16 0.95
N ASN A 68 7.31 16.09 -0.18
CA ASN A 68 6.92 15.28 -1.33
C ASN A 68 8.16 14.87 -2.13
N TYR A 69 8.92 13.90 -1.62
CA TYR A 69 10.19 13.46 -2.20
C TYR A 69 10.08 12.07 -2.83
N ASN A 70 10.87 11.82 -3.87
CA ASN A 70 11.02 10.47 -4.39
C ASN A 70 11.83 9.59 -3.43
N VAL A 71 11.28 8.47 -3.02
CA VAL A 71 11.97 7.42 -2.22
C VAL A 71 12.41 6.25 -3.09
N ALA A 72 11.83 6.10 -4.28
CA ALA A 72 12.22 5.17 -5.34
C ALA A 72 11.99 5.83 -6.71
N SER A 73 12.41 5.20 -7.81
CA SER A 73 12.34 5.78 -9.15
C SER A 73 10.95 6.33 -9.50
N PHE A 74 9.90 5.65 -9.06
CA PHE A 74 8.51 5.95 -9.39
C PHE A 74 7.59 6.02 -8.18
N ILE A 75 8.16 6.16 -6.96
CA ILE A 75 7.39 6.23 -5.72
C ILE A 75 7.83 7.46 -4.93
N LYS A 76 6.86 8.23 -4.48
CA LYS A 76 7.07 9.34 -3.55
C LYS A 76 6.61 8.99 -2.14
N GLU A 77 7.37 9.51 -1.17
CA GLU A 77 6.87 9.81 0.15
C GLU A 77 6.12 11.14 0.08
N PHE A 78 4.84 11.10 0.27
CA PHE A 78 3.98 12.28 0.32
C PHE A 78 3.44 12.44 1.73
N VAL A 79 3.77 13.56 2.37
CA VAL A 79 3.35 13.83 3.75
C VAL A 79 2.55 15.12 3.81
N VAL A 80 1.40 15.01 4.45
CA VAL A 80 0.53 16.15 4.73
C VAL A 80 0.31 16.30 6.23
N GLU A 81 0.18 17.53 6.70
CA GLU A 81 -0.24 17.84 8.07
C GLU A 81 -1.70 18.25 8.10
N ILE A 82 -2.47 17.64 8.99
CA ILE A 82 -3.87 17.98 9.27
C ILE A 82 -3.98 18.86 10.52
N PRO A 83 -5.04 19.69 10.63
CA PRO A 83 -5.19 20.63 11.75
C PRO A 83 -5.30 19.95 13.12
N LYS A 84 -5.78 18.72 13.17
CA LYS A 84 -6.07 17.95 14.38
C LYS A 84 -5.83 16.47 14.13
N ASP A 85 -5.43 15.72 15.15
CA ASP A 85 -5.28 14.26 15.09
C ASP A 85 -6.57 13.60 14.58
N MET A 86 -6.41 12.70 13.60
CA MET A 86 -7.50 11.97 12.96
C MET A 86 -8.03 10.83 13.83
N GLY A 87 -7.16 10.20 14.65
CA GLY A 87 -7.52 9.07 15.48
C GLY A 87 -7.84 7.82 14.66
N TYR A 88 -6.86 7.27 13.95
CA TYR A 88 -7.02 6.10 13.10
C TYR A 88 -6.34 4.85 13.69
N LYS A 89 -6.62 3.68 13.10
CA LYS A 89 -5.91 2.42 13.39
C LYS A 89 -4.78 2.21 12.37
N ALA A 90 -3.67 1.61 12.79
CA ALA A 90 -2.58 1.24 11.88
C ALA A 90 -3.10 0.30 10.78
N GLY A 91 -2.69 0.54 9.52
CA GLY A 91 -3.23 -0.14 8.34
C GLY A 91 -4.45 0.56 7.71
N GLY A 92 -4.96 1.62 8.34
CA GLY A 92 -6.01 2.45 7.75
C GLY A 92 -5.54 3.22 6.52
N TYR A 93 -6.52 3.75 5.76
CA TYR A 93 -6.28 4.57 4.58
C TYR A 93 -7.07 5.89 4.64
N ILE A 94 -6.67 6.82 3.80
CA ILE A 94 -7.41 8.06 3.54
C ILE A 94 -7.85 8.10 2.09
N GLN A 95 -8.83 8.95 1.78
CA GLN A 95 -9.08 9.38 0.40
C GLN A 95 -8.52 10.79 0.22
N ILE A 96 -7.92 11.04 -0.94
CA ILE A 96 -7.51 12.38 -1.36
C ILE A 96 -8.43 12.84 -2.48
N GLU A 97 -8.89 14.10 -2.38
CA GLU A 97 -9.72 14.76 -3.37
C GLU A 97 -8.83 15.40 -4.44
N ILE A 98 -9.07 15.08 -5.70
CA ILE A 98 -8.38 15.63 -6.85
C ILE A 98 -9.34 16.55 -7.59
N PRO A 99 -9.09 17.88 -7.63
CA PRO A 99 -9.94 18.82 -8.35
C PRO A 99 -9.80 18.72 -9.86
N ASP A 100 -10.58 19.50 -10.60
CA ASP A 100 -10.31 19.79 -12.02
C ASP A 100 -8.91 20.41 -12.14
N CYS A 101 -8.02 19.73 -12.88
CA CYS A 101 -6.62 20.14 -13.04
C CYS A 101 -5.95 19.49 -14.25
N GLU A 102 -4.84 20.09 -14.67
CA GLU A 102 -3.91 19.52 -15.63
C GLU A 102 -2.52 19.46 -14.99
N VAL A 103 -1.83 18.32 -15.13
CA VAL A 103 -0.46 18.13 -14.65
C VAL A 103 0.43 17.74 -15.83
N LYS A 104 1.44 18.54 -16.10
CA LYS A 104 2.53 18.21 -17.04
C LYS A 104 3.63 17.52 -16.27
N PHE A 105 4.06 16.35 -16.73
CA PHE A 105 5.12 15.61 -16.04
C PHE A 105 6.46 16.36 -16.07
N SER A 106 6.66 17.24 -17.07
CA SER A 106 7.81 18.16 -17.11
C SER A 106 7.92 19.11 -15.89
N ASP A 107 6.81 19.35 -15.21
CA ASP A 107 6.74 20.30 -14.09
C ASP A 107 6.82 19.57 -12.72
N ILE A 108 6.86 18.23 -12.74
CA ILE A 108 6.98 17.39 -11.54
C ILE A 108 8.42 17.44 -11.03
N ASP A 109 8.56 17.77 -9.76
CA ASP A 109 9.82 17.65 -9.03
C ASP A 109 10.04 16.20 -8.58
N ILE A 110 11.13 15.57 -9.02
CA ILE A 110 11.51 14.19 -8.66
C ILE A 110 12.74 14.12 -7.76
N THR A 111 13.01 15.19 -7.03
CA THR A 111 14.11 15.22 -6.06
C THR A 111 14.03 14.02 -5.11
N ALA A 112 15.13 13.30 -4.98
CA ALA A 112 15.24 12.17 -4.09
C ALA A 112 15.16 12.60 -2.61
N HIS A 113 14.59 11.74 -1.77
CA HIS A 113 14.45 12.00 -0.35
C HIS A 113 15.85 12.14 0.30
N PRO A 114 16.15 13.27 0.97
CA PRO A 114 17.50 13.57 1.42
C PRO A 114 18.02 12.67 2.55
N GLU A 115 17.13 12.00 3.30
CA GLU A 115 17.51 11.04 4.35
C GLU A 115 17.68 9.61 3.78
N GLU A 116 17.12 9.32 2.59
CA GLU A 116 17.21 8.02 1.96
C GLU A 116 18.29 7.95 0.88
N HIS A 117 18.66 9.09 0.29
CA HIS A 117 19.55 9.15 -0.85
C HIS A 117 20.51 10.34 -0.78
N GLU A 118 21.76 10.08 -1.10
CA GLU A 118 22.83 11.11 -1.08
C GLU A 118 22.72 12.10 -2.25
N THR A 119 22.19 11.66 -3.40
CA THR A 119 22.13 12.47 -4.63
C THR A 119 20.70 12.88 -4.96
N PRO A 120 20.41 14.20 -5.04
CA PRO A 120 19.04 14.69 -5.29
C PRO A 120 18.45 14.25 -6.64
N ASP A 121 19.28 14.07 -7.66
CA ASP A 121 18.89 13.70 -9.04
C ASP A 121 18.96 12.19 -9.32
N LYS A 122 19.01 11.38 -8.27
CA LYS A 122 19.18 9.92 -8.35
C LYS A 122 18.27 9.23 -9.35
N PHE A 123 17.04 9.72 -9.52
CA PHE A 123 16.01 9.06 -10.33
C PHE A 123 15.82 9.67 -11.73
N GLN A 124 16.57 10.74 -12.07
CA GLN A 124 16.48 11.45 -13.35
C GLN A 124 16.69 10.50 -14.53
N ALA A 125 17.70 9.64 -14.47
CA ALA A 125 18.05 8.73 -15.55
C ALA A 125 16.91 7.72 -15.88
N GLU A 126 16.16 7.27 -14.88
CA GLU A 126 15.03 6.36 -15.08
C GLU A 126 13.84 7.10 -15.74
N TRP A 127 13.54 8.34 -15.36
CA TRP A 127 12.52 9.15 -15.97
C TRP A 127 12.85 9.49 -17.42
N ASP A 128 14.13 9.80 -17.72
CA ASP A 128 14.64 10.03 -19.09
C ASP A 128 14.52 8.76 -19.93
N LYS A 129 15.00 7.62 -19.40
CA LYS A 129 14.98 6.32 -20.08
C LYS A 129 13.57 5.88 -20.48
N PHE A 130 12.59 6.10 -19.61
CA PHE A 130 11.20 5.74 -19.89
C PHE A 130 10.42 6.85 -20.60
N GLY A 131 11.01 8.02 -20.85
CA GLY A 131 10.38 9.11 -21.58
C GLY A 131 9.11 9.63 -20.91
N LEU A 132 9.16 9.90 -19.60
CA LEU A 132 7.98 10.32 -18.83
C LEU A 132 7.65 11.82 -19.00
N TRP A 133 8.63 12.66 -19.26
CA TRP A 133 8.49 14.12 -19.29
C TRP A 133 7.43 14.67 -20.25
N PRO A 134 7.20 14.07 -21.44
CA PRO A 134 6.16 14.54 -22.36
C PRO A 134 4.72 14.23 -21.94
N LEU A 135 4.54 13.38 -20.90
CA LEU A 135 3.20 12.99 -20.46
C LEU A 135 2.45 14.16 -19.83
N VAL A 136 1.14 14.19 -20.06
CA VAL A 136 0.23 15.19 -19.51
C VAL A 136 -1.01 14.48 -18.98
N MET A 137 -1.29 14.64 -17.69
CA MET A 137 -2.53 14.18 -17.06
C MET A 137 -3.57 15.29 -17.11
N LYS A 138 -4.81 14.94 -17.43
CA LYS A 138 -5.96 15.85 -17.43
C LYS A 138 -7.08 15.27 -16.59
N ASN A 139 -7.60 16.07 -15.68
CA ASN A 139 -8.79 15.76 -14.88
C ASN A 139 -9.81 16.89 -15.08
N LYS A 140 -11.06 16.55 -15.42
CA LYS A 140 -12.11 17.54 -15.70
C LYS A 140 -13.22 17.56 -14.65
N GLU A 141 -13.13 16.71 -13.66
CA GLU A 141 -14.13 16.63 -12.59
C GLU A 141 -13.44 16.27 -11.26
N THR A 142 -14.02 16.68 -10.17
CA THR A 142 -13.49 16.30 -8.86
C THR A 142 -13.67 14.79 -8.65
N VAL A 143 -12.58 14.11 -8.34
CA VAL A 143 -12.56 12.66 -8.01
C VAL A 143 -11.83 12.43 -6.70
N GLU A 144 -12.13 11.31 -6.03
CA GLU A 144 -11.46 10.88 -4.82
C GLU A 144 -10.77 9.53 -5.06
N ARG A 145 -9.58 9.33 -4.45
CA ARG A 145 -8.84 8.06 -4.51
C ARG A 145 -8.27 7.71 -3.16
N ALA A 146 -8.34 6.41 -2.84
CA ALA A 146 -7.84 5.84 -1.60
C ALA A 146 -6.32 5.63 -1.65
N TYR A 147 -5.66 5.89 -0.50
CA TYR A 147 -4.25 5.64 -0.27
C TYR A 147 -4.04 5.17 1.17
N SER A 148 -3.42 4.00 1.33
CA SER A 148 -3.05 3.48 2.64
C SER A 148 -2.00 4.35 3.29
N MET A 149 -2.17 4.59 4.59
CA MET A 149 -1.24 5.42 5.36
C MET A 149 0.02 4.63 5.70
N ALA A 150 1.17 5.25 5.43
CA ALA A 150 2.47 4.76 5.87
C ALA A 150 2.81 5.25 7.28
N SER A 151 2.22 6.36 7.72
CA SER A 151 2.27 6.80 9.10
C SER A 151 1.50 5.84 10.01
N TYR A 152 1.91 5.74 11.27
CA TYR A 152 1.15 5.03 12.30
C TYR A 152 0.54 6.02 13.30
N PRO A 153 -0.48 5.64 14.09
CA PRO A 153 -1.26 6.60 14.89
C PRO A 153 -0.45 7.53 15.79
N ALA A 154 0.68 7.06 16.34
CA ALA A 154 1.49 7.88 17.23
C ALA A 154 2.31 8.99 16.53
N GLU A 155 2.34 9.03 15.19
CA GLU A 155 2.89 10.16 14.41
C GLU A 155 1.91 11.36 14.38
N GLY A 156 0.68 11.17 14.91
CA GLY A 156 -0.25 12.24 15.24
C GLY A 156 -0.86 12.91 14.00
N ARG A 157 -0.53 14.19 13.76
CA ARG A 157 -1.14 14.99 12.71
C ARG A 157 -0.50 14.84 11.33
N GLU A 158 0.66 14.21 11.23
CA GLU A 158 1.31 13.93 9.95
C GLU A 158 0.76 12.64 9.35
N ILE A 159 0.16 12.75 8.18
CA ILE A 159 -0.32 11.63 7.38
C ILE A 159 0.67 11.40 6.25
N MET A 160 1.34 10.26 6.28
CA MET A 160 2.33 9.85 5.30
C MET A 160 1.75 8.82 4.35
N LEU A 161 1.98 8.99 3.06
CA LEU A 161 1.61 8.06 2.00
C LEU A 161 2.85 7.66 1.20
N ASN A 162 2.86 6.44 0.66
CA ASN A 162 3.79 6.03 -0.39
C ASN A 162 3.02 5.89 -1.70
N VAL A 163 3.24 6.81 -2.62
CA VAL A 163 2.46 6.93 -3.84
C VAL A 163 3.29 6.56 -5.05
N ARG A 164 2.87 5.53 -5.80
CA ARG A 164 3.48 5.19 -7.08
C ARG A 164 2.81 5.99 -8.20
N ILE A 165 3.63 6.59 -9.07
CA ILE A 165 3.11 7.22 -10.30
C ILE A 165 2.51 6.16 -11.22
N ALA A 166 1.26 6.36 -11.65
CA ALA A 166 0.59 5.51 -12.62
C ALA A 166 0.74 6.11 -14.02
N THR A 167 1.56 5.47 -14.84
CA THR A 167 1.77 5.85 -16.25
C THR A 167 0.74 5.18 -17.13
N PRO A 168 0.53 5.67 -18.37
CA PRO A 168 -0.17 4.90 -19.40
C PRO A 168 0.47 3.51 -19.60
N PRO A 169 -0.26 2.51 -20.09
CA PRO A 169 0.34 1.25 -20.47
C PRO A 169 1.38 1.43 -21.59
N TRP A 170 2.41 0.60 -21.60
CA TRP A 170 3.43 0.61 -22.63
C TRP A 170 2.98 -0.17 -23.87
N ASP A 171 2.92 0.48 -25.03
CA ASP A 171 2.66 -0.16 -26.33
C ASP A 171 3.98 -0.69 -26.91
N ARG A 172 4.16 -2.00 -26.83
CA ARG A 172 5.38 -2.67 -27.37
C ARG A 172 5.51 -2.52 -28.90
N ALA A 173 4.40 -2.42 -29.61
CA ALA A 173 4.41 -2.30 -31.07
C ALA A 173 4.89 -0.92 -31.53
N LYS A 174 4.53 0.12 -30.77
CA LYS A 174 4.92 1.51 -31.04
C LYS A 174 6.20 1.92 -30.29
N ASN A 175 6.69 1.09 -29.41
CA ASN A 175 7.81 1.39 -28.52
C ASN A 175 7.61 2.71 -27.76
N GLY A 176 6.43 2.90 -27.16
CA GLY A 176 6.06 4.13 -26.46
C GLY A 176 4.81 3.97 -25.61
N TRP A 177 4.43 5.02 -24.92
CA TRP A 177 3.23 5.03 -24.11
C TRP A 177 1.97 5.01 -24.98
N MET A 178 0.94 4.28 -24.54
CA MET A 178 -0.38 4.37 -25.15
C MET A 178 -0.96 5.77 -24.96
N ASP A 179 -1.77 6.22 -25.94
CA ASP A 179 -2.46 7.52 -25.88
C ASP A 179 -3.71 7.42 -24.98
N VAL A 180 -3.44 7.25 -23.69
CA VAL A 180 -4.46 7.27 -22.62
C VAL A 180 -3.96 8.16 -21.49
N ASN A 181 -4.91 8.71 -20.72
CA ASN A 181 -4.57 9.61 -19.62
C ASN A 181 -3.75 8.88 -18.54
N PRO A 182 -2.65 9.47 -18.05
CA PRO A 182 -1.96 8.96 -16.87
C PRO A 182 -2.89 8.90 -15.64
N GLY A 183 -2.46 8.18 -14.60
CA GLY A 183 -3.23 8.08 -13.37
C GLY A 183 -3.49 9.44 -12.73
N VAL A 184 -4.76 9.80 -12.60
CA VAL A 184 -5.20 11.13 -12.19
C VAL A 184 -4.66 11.49 -10.79
N ALA A 185 -4.91 10.65 -9.80
CA ALA A 185 -4.54 10.96 -8.43
C ALA A 185 -3.03 10.93 -8.20
N SER A 186 -2.33 9.93 -8.72
CA SER A 186 -0.88 9.85 -8.57
C SER A 186 -0.16 10.99 -9.24
N SER A 187 -0.60 11.43 -10.44
CA SER A 187 -0.03 12.60 -11.11
C SER A 187 -0.29 13.89 -10.33
N TYR A 188 -1.49 14.06 -9.80
CA TYR A 188 -1.83 15.21 -8.95
C TYR A 188 -0.93 15.26 -7.71
N ILE A 189 -0.79 14.14 -6.98
CA ILE A 189 0.06 14.04 -5.79
C ILE A 189 1.53 14.34 -6.14
N PHE A 190 2.03 13.79 -7.25
CA PHE A 190 3.43 14.00 -7.66
C PHE A 190 3.73 15.48 -7.98
N ALA A 191 2.73 16.26 -8.39
CA ALA A 191 2.89 17.67 -8.71
C ALA A 191 2.82 18.59 -7.48
N GLN A 192 2.33 18.11 -6.33
CA GLN A 192 2.21 18.92 -5.12
C GLN A 192 3.57 19.30 -4.55
N LYS A 193 3.64 20.48 -3.96
CA LYS A 193 4.85 21.05 -3.34
C LYS A 193 4.59 21.37 -1.86
N PRO A 194 5.63 21.40 -1.02
CA PRO A 194 5.49 21.86 0.35
C PRO A 194 4.78 23.22 0.45
N GLY A 195 3.77 23.29 1.28
CA GLY A 195 2.88 24.46 1.45
C GLY A 195 1.56 24.40 0.69
N ASP A 196 1.44 23.53 -0.33
CA ASP A 196 0.19 23.35 -1.07
C ASP A 196 -0.91 22.80 -0.16
N LYS A 197 -2.16 23.11 -0.52
CA LYS A 197 -3.35 22.66 0.21
C LYS A 197 -4.01 21.51 -0.56
N VAL A 198 -4.34 20.46 0.16
CA VAL A 198 -5.07 19.31 -0.36
C VAL A 198 -6.21 18.96 0.59
N VAL A 199 -7.28 18.40 0.05
CA VAL A 199 -8.40 17.90 0.84
C VAL A 199 -8.29 16.39 0.94
N ILE A 200 -8.30 15.89 2.17
CA ILE A 200 -8.35 14.47 2.45
C ILE A 200 -9.59 14.12 3.26
N SER A 201 -10.04 12.88 3.18
CA SER A 201 -11.10 12.36 4.03
C SER A 201 -10.66 11.04 4.68
N GLY A 202 -11.20 10.77 5.86
CA GLY A 202 -10.88 9.57 6.63
C GLY A 202 -11.17 9.71 8.12
N PRO A 203 -10.74 8.70 8.91
CA PRO A 203 -10.03 7.50 8.48
C PRO A 203 -10.96 6.44 7.90
N TYR A 204 -10.41 5.56 7.06
CA TYR A 204 -11.05 4.34 6.56
C TYR A 204 -10.13 3.15 6.79
N GLY A 205 -10.62 1.92 6.61
CA GLY A 205 -9.77 0.73 6.51
C GLY A 205 -10.37 -0.54 7.10
N GLU A 206 -9.81 -1.65 6.63
CA GLU A 206 -10.14 -3.01 7.06
C GLU A 206 -8.88 -3.86 7.24
N PHE A 207 -7.76 -3.40 6.70
CA PHE A 207 -6.48 -4.10 6.80
C PHE A 207 -5.82 -3.81 8.15
N PHE A 208 -6.34 -4.44 9.21
CA PHE A 208 -5.86 -4.24 10.56
C PHE A 208 -5.11 -5.45 11.11
N ILE A 209 -4.31 -5.21 12.14
CA ILE A 209 -3.57 -6.23 12.88
C ILE A 209 -4.57 -7.06 13.69
N ASN A 210 -4.49 -8.39 13.59
CA ASN A 210 -5.28 -9.29 14.42
C ASN A 210 -4.79 -9.27 15.89
N GLU A 211 -5.72 -9.34 16.81
CA GLU A 211 -5.43 -9.53 18.23
C GLU A 211 -5.21 -11.01 18.51
N SER A 212 -3.96 -11.46 18.46
CA SER A 212 -3.53 -12.83 18.70
C SER A 212 -2.10 -12.89 19.23
N GLU A 213 -1.61 -14.08 19.55
CA GLU A 213 -0.21 -14.33 19.91
C GLU A 213 0.57 -15.06 18.80
N SER A 214 -0.05 -15.33 17.67
CA SER A 214 0.58 -16.03 16.54
C SER A 214 1.79 -15.27 15.98
N GLU A 215 2.73 -16.00 15.43
CA GLU A 215 3.83 -15.42 14.65
C GLU A 215 3.29 -14.65 13.44
N MET A 216 3.96 -13.54 13.08
CA MET A 216 3.54 -12.68 11.98
C MET A 216 4.59 -12.67 10.88
N LEU A 217 4.16 -12.98 9.66
CA LEU A 217 4.96 -12.90 8.44
C LEU A 217 4.44 -11.74 7.57
N TYR A 218 5.26 -10.71 7.42
CA TYR A 218 4.96 -9.57 6.55
C TYR A 218 5.71 -9.69 5.23
N VAL A 219 5.01 -9.46 4.10
CA VAL A 219 5.61 -9.43 2.76
C VAL A 219 5.19 -8.15 2.05
N GLY A 220 6.16 -7.34 1.65
CA GLY A 220 5.91 -6.04 1.01
C GLY A 220 6.64 -5.86 -0.31
N GLY A 221 6.13 -4.97 -1.17
CA GLY A 221 6.79 -4.58 -2.41
C GLY A 221 6.33 -3.21 -2.90
N GLY A 222 7.29 -2.37 -3.29
CA GLY A 222 7.01 -1.05 -3.81
C GLY A 222 6.16 -0.19 -2.85
N ALA A 223 5.09 0.44 -3.35
CA ALA A 223 4.20 1.28 -2.55
C ALA A 223 3.39 0.51 -1.48
N GLY A 224 3.33 -0.83 -1.56
CA GLY A 224 2.81 -1.69 -0.49
C GLY A 224 3.58 -1.57 0.83
N MET A 225 4.72 -0.89 0.81
CA MET A 225 5.43 -0.44 2.01
C MET A 225 4.53 0.35 2.97
N ALA A 226 3.57 1.13 2.47
CA ALA A 226 2.77 2.03 3.30
C ALA A 226 2.07 1.31 4.47
N PRO A 227 1.14 0.38 4.27
CA PRO A 227 0.49 -0.30 5.38
C PRO A 227 1.46 -1.16 6.19
N MET A 228 2.53 -1.72 5.57
CA MET A 228 3.55 -2.49 6.29
C MET A 228 4.27 -1.63 7.32
N ARG A 229 4.71 -0.44 6.95
CA ARG A 229 5.36 0.51 7.87
C ARG A 229 4.42 0.91 9.00
N SER A 230 3.17 1.23 8.68
CA SER A 230 2.16 1.60 9.66
C SER A 230 1.95 0.50 10.71
N HIS A 231 1.77 -0.75 10.28
CA HIS A 231 1.62 -1.90 11.17
C HIS A 231 2.85 -2.13 12.04
N LEU A 232 4.02 -2.26 11.41
CA LEU A 232 5.27 -2.62 12.10
C LEU A 232 5.68 -1.56 13.12
N TYR A 233 5.55 -0.29 12.80
CA TYR A 233 5.83 0.78 13.75
C TYR A 233 4.83 0.80 14.90
N HIS A 234 3.55 0.57 14.64
CA HIS A 234 2.54 0.46 15.67
C HIS A 234 2.80 -0.73 16.60
N LEU A 235 3.08 -1.91 16.04
CA LEU A 235 3.40 -3.13 16.79
C LEU A 235 4.58 -2.91 17.76
N PHE A 236 5.67 -2.34 17.28
CA PHE A 236 6.91 -2.25 18.05
C PHE A 236 7.05 -0.94 18.84
N LYS A 237 6.65 0.21 18.27
CA LYS A 237 6.80 1.50 18.96
C LYS A 237 5.66 1.80 19.92
N THR A 238 4.43 1.33 19.65
CA THR A 238 3.25 1.59 20.49
C THR A 238 2.89 0.38 21.35
N LEU A 239 2.59 -0.77 20.72
CA LEU A 239 2.11 -1.96 21.44
C LEU A 239 3.22 -2.72 22.15
N LYS A 240 4.48 -2.54 21.77
CA LYS A 240 5.63 -3.28 22.31
C LYS A 240 5.41 -4.79 22.27
N THR A 241 4.94 -5.27 21.12
CA THR A 241 4.57 -6.69 20.95
C THR A 241 5.72 -7.63 21.28
N GLY A 242 5.40 -8.75 21.95
CA GLY A 242 6.32 -9.87 22.18
C GLY A 242 6.28 -10.92 21.07
N ARG A 243 5.38 -10.79 20.11
CA ARG A 243 5.22 -11.75 19.01
C ARG A 243 6.48 -11.79 18.15
N LYS A 244 6.81 -12.96 17.60
CA LYS A 244 7.83 -13.10 16.58
C LYS A 244 7.29 -12.49 15.28
N VAL A 245 8.03 -11.57 14.67
CA VAL A 245 7.63 -10.85 13.45
C VAL A 245 8.77 -10.86 12.46
N THR A 246 8.49 -11.27 11.21
CA THR A 246 9.44 -11.13 10.12
C THR A 246 8.86 -10.24 9.03
N TYR A 247 9.68 -9.37 8.46
CA TYR A 247 9.30 -8.53 7.33
C TYR A 247 10.21 -8.79 6.13
N TRP A 248 9.61 -9.21 5.04
CA TRP A 248 10.28 -9.52 3.78
C TRP A 248 9.91 -8.46 2.73
N TYR A 249 10.89 -7.67 2.31
CA TYR A 249 10.68 -6.55 1.40
C TYR A 249 11.36 -6.79 0.05
N GLY A 250 10.56 -6.84 -1.02
CA GLY A 250 11.00 -7.09 -2.38
C GLY A 250 11.09 -5.83 -3.24
N GLY A 251 12.19 -5.71 -3.99
CA GLY A 251 12.35 -4.70 -5.02
C GLY A 251 12.98 -5.28 -6.28
N ARG A 252 13.01 -4.51 -7.38
CA ARG A 252 13.71 -4.93 -8.60
C ARG A 252 15.22 -4.79 -8.43
N SER A 253 15.68 -3.63 -7.97
CA SER A 253 17.06 -3.29 -7.69
C SER A 253 17.14 -2.50 -6.39
N LYS A 254 18.33 -2.25 -5.87
CA LYS A 254 18.54 -1.55 -4.59
C LYS A 254 17.93 -0.14 -4.57
N ARG A 255 17.93 0.57 -5.70
CA ARG A 255 17.32 1.90 -5.82
C ARG A 255 15.80 1.93 -5.62
N GLU A 256 15.14 0.78 -5.72
CA GLU A 256 13.69 0.64 -5.53
C GLU A 256 13.30 0.24 -4.11
N LEU A 257 14.29 -0.01 -3.24
CA LEU A 257 14.09 -0.23 -1.80
C LEU A 257 14.24 1.07 -1.04
N PHE A 258 13.38 1.33 -0.08
CA PHE A 258 13.41 2.53 0.77
C PHE A 258 13.03 2.20 2.21
N TYR A 259 13.31 3.10 3.14
CA TYR A 259 13.18 2.92 4.60
C TYR A 259 14.01 1.77 5.17
N ILE A 260 15.09 1.40 4.49
CA ILE A 260 15.95 0.28 4.91
C ILE A 260 16.50 0.53 6.32
N ASP A 261 17.04 1.71 6.57
CA ASP A 261 17.61 2.07 7.87
C ASP A 261 16.57 2.14 8.97
N HIS A 262 15.33 2.50 8.63
CA HIS A 262 14.18 2.46 9.55
C HIS A 262 13.94 1.05 10.09
N PHE A 263 13.87 0.04 9.21
CA PHE A 263 13.62 -1.34 9.61
C PHE A 263 14.84 -2.03 10.21
N LYS A 264 16.06 -1.70 9.75
CA LYS A 264 17.30 -2.15 10.41
C LYS A 264 17.43 -1.58 11.83
N SER A 265 16.99 -0.35 12.06
CA SER A 265 16.91 0.21 13.41
C SER A 265 15.89 -0.52 14.27
N LEU A 266 14.72 -0.82 13.71
CA LEU A 266 13.69 -1.59 14.41
C LEU A 266 14.20 -2.99 14.78
N GLU A 267 14.89 -3.68 13.87
CA GLU A 267 15.51 -4.99 14.11
C GLU A 267 16.57 -4.95 15.22
N ARG A 268 17.38 -3.90 15.26
CA ARG A 268 18.38 -3.70 16.32
C ARG A 268 17.73 -3.47 17.68
N ASP A 269 16.62 -2.71 17.72
CA ASP A 269 15.96 -2.30 18.95
C ASP A 269 15.04 -3.41 19.52
N PHE A 270 14.56 -4.35 18.68
CA PHE A 270 13.61 -5.39 19.04
C PHE A 270 14.08 -6.77 18.56
N PRO A 271 14.57 -7.64 19.45
CA PRO A 271 15.16 -8.94 19.08
C PRO A 271 14.16 -9.92 18.46
N ASN A 272 12.86 -9.72 18.68
CA ASN A 272 11.77 -10.50 18.11
C ASN A 272 11.31 -10.00 16.71
N PHE A 273 11.98 -9.01 16.14
CA PHE A 273 11.78 -8.53 14.78
C PHE A 273 12.98 -8.90 13.89
N LYS A 274 12.69 -9.37 12.66
CA LYS A 274 13.69 -9.62 11.62
C LYS A 274 13.27 -8.99 10.31
N PHE A 275 14.24 -8.35 9.64
CA PHE A 275 14.02 -7.68 8.36
C PHE A 275 14.89 -8.28 7.26
N TYR A 276 14.22 -8.75 6.20
CA TYR A 276 14.87 -9.38 5.04
C TYR A 276 14.51 -8.64 3.76
N MET A 277 15.46 -8.56 2.85
CA MET A 277 15.29 -7.92 1.55
C MET A 277 15.59 -8.88 0.42
N ALA A 278 14.92 -8.71 -0.73
CA ALA A 278 15.26 -9.43 -1.94
C ALA A 278 15.20 -8.53 -3.18
N LEU A 279 16.13 -8.74 -4.10
CA LEU A 279 16.16 -8.07 -5.40
C LEU A 279 15.87 -9.08 -6.51
N SER A 280 14.84 -8.81 -7.32
CA SER A 280 14.52 -9.67 -8.46
C SER A 280 15.44 -9.43 -9.66
N GLU A 281 15.99 -8.23 -9.79
CA GLU A 281 16.87 -7.80 -10.89
C GLU A 281 17.99 -6.92 -10.32
N PRO A 282 18.92 -7.47 -9.48
CA PRO A 282 20.01 -6.67 -8.94
C PRO A 282 20.90 -6.15 -10.07
N MET A 283 21.32 -4.90 -9.95
CA MET A 283 22.19 -4.23 -10.91
C MET A 283 23.65 -4.35 -10.44
N GLU A 284 24.60 -4.30 -11.37
CA GLU A 284 26.03 -4.34 -11.02
C GLU A 284 26.42 -3.24 -10.03
N GLU A 285 25.88 -2.05 -10.22
CA GLU A 285 26.09 -0.88 -9.35
C GLU A 285 25.51 -1.04 -7.94
N ASP A 286 24.57 -1.96 -7.73
CA ASP A 286 24.00 -2.23 -6.40
C ASP A 286 25.02 -2.83 -5.44
N ASN A 287 26.08 -3.45 -5.97
CA ASN A 287 27.08 -4.20 -5.21
C ASN A 287 26.43 -5.17 -4.21
N TRP A 288 25.32 -5.78 -4.63
CA TRP A 288 24.46 -6.60 -3.79
C TRP A 288 25.14 -7.89 -3.35
N LYS A 289 25.30 -8.05 -2.04
CA LYS A 289 25.85 -9.26 -1.44
C LYS A 289 24.69 -10.20 -1.07
N VAL A 290 24.63 -11.33 -1.77
CA VAL A 290 23.59 -12.34 -1.53
C VAL A 290 23.85 -13.07 -0.22
N LYS A 291 22.81 -13.18 0.64
CA LYS A 291 22.85 -13.94 1.89
C LYS A 291 22.84 -15.44 1.62
N ASP A 292 23.58 -16.20 2.44
CA ASP A 292 23.51 -17.67 2.49
C ASP A 292 22.60 -18.06 3.68
N GLY A 293 21.29 -18.14 3.40
CA GLY A 293 20.26 -18.36 4.41
C GLY A 293 19.98 -17.15 5.32
N ILE A 294 19.01 -17.28 6.21
CA ILE A 294 18.53 -16.18 7.07
C ILE A 294 19.58 -15.72 8.09
N GLU A 295 20.47 -16.60 8.53
CA GLU A 295 21.55 -16.28 9.47
C GLU A 295 22.87 -15.91 8.76
N GLY A 296 22.93 -16.02 7.43
CA GLY A 296 24.12 -15.72 6.65
C GLY A 296 24.44 -14.21 6.58
N ASP A 297 25.70 -13.90 6.28
CA ASP A 297 26.13 -12.55 6.01
C ASP A 297 25.68 -12.08 4.62
N GLY A 298 25.36 -10.81 4.46
CA GLY A 298 24.98 -10.21 3.19
C GLY A 298 23.90 -9.16 3.31
N ASP A 299 23.52 -8.56 2.18
CA ASP A 299 22.52 -7.51 2.15
C ASP A 299 21.09 -8.08 2.09
N GLY A 300 20.92 -9.23 1.44
CA GLY A 300 19.63 -9.89 1.26
C GLY A 300 19.69 -10.99 0.18
N PHE A 301 18.53 -11.39 -0.30
CA PHE A 301 18.38 -12.50 -1.26
C PHE A 301 18.27 -11.99 -2.70
N THR A 302 18.33 -12.92 -3.67
CA THR A 302 18.11 -12.64 -5.10
C THR A 302 16.95 -13.50 -5.59
N GLY A 303 15.99 -12.88 -6.28
CA GLY A 303 14.79 -13.53 -6.80
C GLY A 303 13.51 -12.80 -6.42
N PHE A 304 12.38 -13.37 -6.81
CA PHE A 304 11.08 -12.86 -6.38
C PHE A 304 10.87 -13.12 -4.88
N ILE A 305 10.35 -12.14 -4.19
CA ILE A 305 10.27 -12.15 -2.72
C ILE A 305 9.56 -13.38 -2.15
N HIS A 306 8.45 -13.83 -2.77
CA HIS A 306 7.73 -15.02 -2.32
C HIS A 306 8.58 -16.30 -2.40
N ASN A 307 9.42 -16.46 -3.44
CA ASN A 307 10.34 -17.60 -3.54
C ASN A 307 11.40 -17.55 -2.44
N CYS A 308 11.94 -16.34 -2.18
CA CYS A 308 12.91 -16.16 -1.10
C CYS A 308 12.31 -16.50 0.28
N VAL A 309 11.04 -16.15 0.51
CA VAL A 309 10.30 -16.53 1.73
C VAL A 309 10.12 -18.03 1.82
N ILE A 310 9.72 -18.70 0.72
CA ILE A 310 9.54 -20.15 0.69
C ILE A 310 10.86 -20.84 1.04
N GLU A 311 11.90 -20.59 0.24
CA GLU A 311 13.17 -21.31 0.32
C GLU A 311 13.93 -21.09 1.63
N ASN A 312 13.83 -19.88 2.20
CA ASN A 312 14.66 -19.50 3.35
C ASN A 312 13.89 -19.44 4.67
N TYR A 313 12.56 -19.59 4.63
CA TYR A 313 11.75 -19.46 5.84
C TYR A 313 10.67 -20.53 5.96
N LEU A 314 9.71 -20.60 5.04
CA LEU A 314 8.54 -21.47 5.20
C LEU A 314 8.90 -22.96 5.05
N ASP A 315 9.78 -23.33 4.11
CA ASP A 315 10.26 -24.73 3.95
C ASP A 315 11.02 -25.25 5.20
N LEU A 316 11.52 -24.34 6.02
CA LEU A 316 12.27 -24.64 7.23
C LEU A 316 11.45 -24.45 8.51
N HIS A 317 10.21 -23.98 8.40
CA HIS A 317 9.35 -23.68 9.54
C HIS A 317 8.62 -24.92 10.03
N GLU A 318 8.56 -25.12 11.36
CA GLU A 318 7.96 -26.34 11.95
C GLU A 318 6.43 -26.39 11.78
N SER A 319 5.75 -25.23 11.83
CA SER A 319 4.29 -25.08 11.75
C SER A 319 3.91 -23.83 10.96
N PRO A 320 4.11 -23.78 9.62
CA PRO A 320 3.81 -22.60 8.82
C PRO A 320 2.30 -22.26 8.82
N GLU A 321 1.42 -23.22 9.04
CA GLU A 321 -0.02 -23.06 9.14
C GLU A 321 -0.48 -22.22 10.34
N ASP A 322 0.36 -22.05 11.36
CA ASP A 322 0.05 -21.25 12.55
C ASP A 322 0.44 -19.75 12.39
N ILE A 323 1.04 -19.40 11.26
CA ILE A 323 1.48 -18.03 10.96
C ILE A 323 0.30 -17.14 10.55
N GLU A 324 0.32 -15.88 10.94
CA GLU A 324 -0.49 -14.82 10.32
C GLU A 324 0.31 -14.14 9.21
N LEU A 325 -0.20 -14.21 7.98
CA LEU A 325 0.41 -13.65 6.79
C LEU A 325 -0.21 -12.30 6.43
N TYR A 326 0.62 -11.25 6.42
CA TYR A 326 0.25 -9.89 6.02
C TYR A 326 1.03 -9.47 4.78
N PHE A 327 0.35 -9.02 3.73
CA PHE A 327 1.08 -8.57 2.54
C PHE A 327 0.40 -7.43 1.79
N CYS A 328 1.22 -6.64 1.12
CA CYS A 328 0.78 -5.60 0.19
C CYS A 328 1.87 -5.31 -0.84
N GLY A 329 1.50 -5.23 -2.11
CA GLY A 329 2.43 -4.95 -3.20
C GLY A 329 1.77 -4.97 -4.57
N PRO A 330 2.58 -5.06 -5.64
CA PRO A 330 2.06 -5.18 -7.00
C PRO A 330 1.14 -6.40 -7.16
N PRO A 331 0.11 -6.34 -8.05
CA PRO A 331 -0.90 -7.40 -8.18
C PRO A 331 -0.34 -8.80 -8.42
N LEU A 332 0.74 -8.92 -9.20
CA LEU A 332 1.39 -10.22 -9.44
C LEU A 332 2.09 -10.75 -8.18
N MET A 333 2.68 -9.87 -7.37
CA MET A 333 3.26 -10.25 -6.07
C MET A 333 2.17 -10.70 -5.11
N ASN A 334 1.09 -9.93 -5.00
CA ASN A 334 -0.04 -10.27 -4.11
C ASN A 334 -0.60 -11.66 -4.44
N LYS A 335 -0.83 -11.95 -5.72
CA LYS A 335 -1.29 -13.28 -6.15
C LYS A 335 -0.31 -14.40 -5.79
N ALA A 336 0.99 -14.16 -5.97
CA ALA A 336 2.01 -15.16 -5.66
C ALA A 336 2.15 -15.40 -4.15
N VAL A 337 2.07 -14.33 -3.34
CA VAL A 337 2.13 -14.43 -1.87
C VAL A 337 0.86 -15.06 -1.30
N GLN A 338 -0.31 -14.74 -1.85
CA GLN A 338 -1.55 -15.40 -1.46
C GLN A 338 -1.47 -16.90 -1.72
N LYS A 339 -1.09 -17.28 -2.93
CA LYS A 339 -0.91 -18.69 -3.27
C LYS A 339 0.13 -19.39 -2.37
N MET A 340 1.22 -18.72 -2.05
CA MET A 340 2.21 -19.22 -1.10
C MET A 340 1.56 -19.54 0.26
N GLY A 341 0.76 -18.63 0.80
CA GLY A 341 0.03 -18.87 2.06
C GLY A 341 -0.90 -20.08 1.99
N GLU A 342 -1.68 -20.19 0.91
CA GLU A 342 -2.56 -21.34 0.67
C GLU A 342 -1.78 -22.66 0.56
N ASP A 343 -0.66 -22.68 -0.18
CA ASP A 343 0.17 -23.87 -0.39
C ASP A 343 0.84 -24.37 0.92
N PHE A 344 1.09 -23.48 1.88
CA PHE A 344 1.62 -23.81 3.20
C PHE A 344 0.53 -24.01 4.27
N GLY A 345 -0.73 -24.04 3.86
CA GLY A 345 -1.86 -24.38 4.74
C GLY A 345 -2.22 -23.26 5.73
N ILE A 346 -1.81 -22.02 5.49
CA ILE A 346 -2.22 -20.88 6.32
C ILE A 346 -3.73 -20.67 6.14
N PRO A 347 -4.54 -20.67 7.22
CA PRO A 347 -5.99 -20.46 7.12
C PRO A 347 -6.35 -19.10 6.52
N ASP A 348 -7.45 -19.03 5.77
CA ASP A 348 -7.91 -17.79 5.11
C ASP A 348 -8.08 -16.62 6.11
N GLU A 349 -8.54 -16.91 7.32
CA GLU A 349 -8.68 -15.92 8.40
C GLU A 349 -7.33 -15.36 8.90
N ASN A 350 -6.24 -16.05 8.64
CA ASN A 350 -4.88 -15.63 8.95
C ASN A 350 -4.17 -14.98 7.77
N ILE A 351 -4.78 -14.96 6.59
CA ILE A 351 -4.26 -14.28 5.40
C ILE A 351 -4.91 -12.90 5.29
N ARG A 352 -4.09 -11.86 5.44
CA ARG A 352 -4.50 -10.45 5.40
C ARG A 352 -3.73 -9.71 4.34
N PHE A 353 -4.40 -8.96 3.50
CA PHE A 353 -3.73 -8.17 2.47
C PHE A 353 -4.48 -6.87 2.15
N ASP A 354 -3.73 -5.92 1.63
CA ASP A 354 -4.27 -4.70 1.03
C ASP A 354 -4.00 -4.73 -0.47
N ASP A 355 -5.02 -4.42 -1.28
CA ASP A 355 -4.95 -4.40 -2.74
C ASP A 355 -5.29 -2.99 -3.26
N PHE A 356 -4.30 -2.34 -3.84
CA PHE A 356 -4.44 -0.99 -4.36
C PHE A 356 -5.20 -0.90 -5.70
N GLY A 357 -5.68 -2.05 -6.20
CA GLY A 357 -6.32 -2.15 -7.49
C GLY A 357 -5.33 -1.96 -8.64
N GLY A 358 -5.44 -2.78 -9.68
CA GLY A 358 -4.65 -2.68 -10.91
C GLY A 358 -5.46 -2.07 -12.05
#